data_5c9d79baddf0a8f3bd1a87d35dfa8a05
#
_entry.id   5c9d79baddf0a8f3bd1a87d35dfa8a05
#
_cell.length_a   1.000
_cell.length_b   1.000
_cell.length_c   1.000
_cell.angle_alpha   90.00
_cell.angle_beta   90.00
_cell.angle_gamma   90.00
#
_symmetry.space_group_name_H-M   'P 1'
#
loop_
_entity.id
_entity.type
_entity.pdbx_description
1 polymer ?
#
loop_
_entity_poly.entity_id
_entity_poly.type
_entity_poly.pdbx_seq_one_letter_code
_entity_poly.pdbx_strand_id
1 'polypeptide(L)'
;MIDRYSRQIMTDIWSDQTKFSIWLDIEISAHEALEKNGLIEKGLTEKIKEKTRNIQFDTKRILEIEKKTQHDVIAFLTFISETIGEKNARYLHQGMTSSDLLDTSLCIQLKRASKLIIDNLDNLLNELSIKAHEHKYLPTIGRSHGIHAEPTTRSEEHTSELQSPMYLVCRLLLEKK
;
A
#
# COMPACT_ATOMS: atom_id res chain seq x y z
N MET A 1 7.13 -3.51 13.62
CA MET A 1 5.75 -3.02 13.85
C MET A 1 5.24 -3.71 15.11
N ILE A 2 4.37 -3.10 15.90
CA ILE A 2 3.83 -3.74 17.12
C ILE A 2 2.58 -4.53 16.71
N ASP A 3 2.63 -5.86 16.77
CA ASP A 3 1.61 -6.76 16.23
C ASP A 3 0.19 -6.46 16.71
N ARG A 4 0.02 -6.18 18.01
CA ARG A 4 -1.30 -5.86 18.60
C ARG A 4 -1.95 -4.58 18.06
N TYR A 5 -1.21 -3.72 17.38
CA TYR A 5 -1.70 -2.47 16.78
C TYR A 5 -1.72 -2.53 15.25
N SER A 6 -1.43 -3.69 14.69
CA SER A 6 -1.32 -3.89 13.25
C SER A 6 -2.47 -4.73 12.72
N ARG A 7 -3.03 -4.34 11.60
CA ARG A 7 -3.97 -5.18 10.85
C ARG A 7 -3.17 -6.04 9.89
N GLN A 8 -3.40 -7.35 9.90
CA GLN A 8 -2.65 -8.34 9.09
C GLN A 8 -2.62 -7.94 7.62
N ILE A 9 -3.75 -7.55 7.04
CA ILE A 9 -3.84 -7.16 5.63
C ILE A 9 -2.90 -5.99 5.26
N MET A 10 -2.69 -5.03 6.19
CA MET A 10 -1.74 -3.94 5.98
C MET A 10 -0.31 -4.41 6.17
N THR A 11 -0.06 -5.26 7.17
CA THR A 11 1.27 -5.81 7.46
C THR A 11 1.78 -6.65 6.29
N ASP A 12 0.89 -7.43 5.66
CA ASP A 12 1.21 -8.28 4.52
C ASP A 12 1.69 -7.46 3.31
N ILE A 13 1.09 -6.29 3.07
CA ILE A 13 1.51 -5.39 1.99
C ILE A 13 2.99 -4.96 2.15
N TRP A 14 3.43 -4.78 3.41
CA TRP A 14 4.77 -4.29 3.75
C TRP A 14 5.73 -5.39 4.15
N SER A 15 5.34 -6.66 4.01
CA SER A 15 6.21 -7.79 4.31
C SER A 15 7.34 -7.93 3.27
N ASP A 16 8.47 -8.50 3.69
CA ASP A 16 9.58 -8.81 2.77
C ASP A 16 9.15 -9.79 1.67
N GLN A 17 8.29 -10.75 1.98
CA GLN A 17 7.74 -11.67 0.98
C GLN A 17 7.00 -10.92 -0.12
N THR A 18 6.13 -9.98 0.24
CA THR A 18 5.40 -9.14 -0.73
C THR A 18 6.35 -8.24 -1.52
N LYS A 19 7.31 -7.61 -0.84
CA LYS A 19 8.35 -6.80 -1.49
C LYS A 19 9.09 -7.59 -2.56
N PHE A 20 9.65 -8.75 -2.21
CA PHE A 20 10.40 -9.58 -3.15
C PHE A 20 9.53 -10.19 -4.25
N SER A 21 8.25 -10.48 -3.96
CA SER A 21 7.30 -10.88 -5.00
C SER A 21 7.10 -9.77 -6.03
N ILE A 22 6.92 -8.54 -5.59
CA ILE A 22 6.77 -7.39 -6.48
C ILE A 22 8.06 -7.17 -7.29
N TRP A 23 9.24 -7.31 -6.68
CA TRP A 23 10.51 -7.19 -7.37
C TRP A 23 10.63 -8.22 -8.50
N LEU A 24 10.24 -9.47 -8.20
CA LEU A 24 10.25 -10.53 -9.22
C LEU A 24 9.27 -10.22 -10.35
N ASP A 25 8.07 -9.72 -10.04
CA ASP A 25 7.07 -9.36 -11.05
C ASP A 25 7.57 -8.22 -11.97
N ILE A 26 8.30 -7.25 -11.42
CA ILE A 26 8.92 -6.16 -12.20
C ILE A 26 10.00 -6.72 -13.11
N GLU A 27 10.91 -7.56 -12.58
CA GLU A 27 11.96 -8.20 -13.36
C GLU A 27 11.41 -9.06 -14.51
N ILE A 28 10.35 -9.85 -14.23
CA ILE A 28 9.68 -10.64 -15.25
C ILE A 28 9.04 -9.74 -16.31
N SER A 29 8.40 -8.63 -15.91
CA SER A 29 7.78 -7.70 -16.85
C SER A 29 8.79 -7.01 -17.75
N ALA A 30 9.95 -6.62 -17.20
CA ALA A 30 11.06 -6.08 -17.97
C ALA A 30 11.63 -7.12 -18.94
N HIS A 31 11.79 -8.34 -18.47
CA HIS A 31 12.27 -9.47 -19.29
C HIS A 31 11.30 -9.81 -20.45
N GLU A 32 9.98 -9.74 -20.20
CA GLU A 32 8.96 -9.86 -21.25
C GLU A 32 9.10 -8.77 -22.33
N ALA A 33 9.38 -7.55 -21.91
CA ALA A 33 9.59 -6.45 -22.83
C ALA A 33 10.84 -6.64 -23.69
N LEU A 34 11.93 -7.13 -23.12
CA LEU A 34 13.16 -7.49 -23.85
C LEU A 34 12.88 -8.60 -24.87
N GLU A 35 12.17 -9.65 -24.48
CA GLU A 35 11.80 -10.77 -25.34
C GLU A 35 10.90 -10.32 -26.50
N LYS A 36 9.89 -9.50 -26.22
CA LYS A 36 8.96 -8.95 -27.21
C LYS A 36 9.68 -8.07 -28.25
N ASN A 37 10.71 -7.35 -27.85
CA ASN A 37 11.52 -6.52 -28.73
C ASN A 37 12.65 -7.30 -29.43
N GLY A 38 12.78 -8.60 -29.22
CA GLY A 38 13.79 -9.44 -29.84
C GLY A 38 15.21 -9.23 -29.35
N LEU A 39 15.36 -8.62 -28.16
CA LEU A 39 16.67 -8.37 -27.53
C LEU A 39 17.21 -9.61 -26.82
N ILE A 40 16.34 -10.55 -26.50
CA ILE A 40 16.65 -11.87 -25.91
C ILE A 40 15.88 -12.98 -26.62
N GLU A 41 16.29 -14.23 -26.41
CA GLU A 41 15.67 -15.42 -27.03
C GLU A 41 14.23 -15.61 -26.55
N LYS A 42 13.34 -16.01 -27.48
CA LYS A 42 11.94 -16.31 -27.17
C LYS A 42 11.79 -17.52 -26.25
N GLY A 43 10.85 -17.44 -25.31
CA GLY A 43 10.53 -18.52 -24.39
C GLY A 43 11.40 -18.55 -23.14
N LEU A 44 12.32 -17.60 -22.94
CA LEU A 44 13.10 -17.49 -21.71
C LEU A 44 12.25 -16.99 -20.54
N THR A 45 11.39 -16.02 -20.78
CA THR A 45 10.51 -15.46 -19.77
C THR A 45 9.57 -16.53 -19.21
N GLU A 46 9.01 -17.38 -20.05
CA GLU A 46 8.12 -18.45 -19.60
C GLU A 46 8.86 -19.45 -18.71
N LYS A 47 10.10 -19.79 -19.03
CA LYS A 47 10.95 -20.67 -18.17
C LYS A 47 11.20 -20.04 -16.80
N ILE A 48 11.39 -18.71 -16.72
CA ILE A 48 11.55 -18.00 -15.45
C ILE A 48 10.24 -18.10 -14.65
N LYS A 49 9.10 -17.79 -15.27
CA LYS A 49 7.78 -17.86 -14.64
C LYS A 49 7.46 -19.27 -14.10
N GLU A 50 7.72 -20.31 -14.89
CA GLU A 50 7.52 -21.69 -14.46
C GLU A 50 8.34 -22.02 -13.21
N LYS A 51 9.63 -21.65 -13.21
CA LYS A 51 10.53 -21.93 -12.08
C LYS A 51 10.25 -21.11 -10.84
N THR A 52 9.69 -19.92 -11.00
CA THR A 52 9.39 -19.01 -9.89
C THR A 52 7.94 -19.05 -9.43
N ARG A 53 7.07 -19.84 -10.09
CA ARG A 53 5.61 -19.87 -9.84
C ARG A 53 5.21 -20.05 -8.38
N ASN A 54 5.97 -20.84 -7.62
CA ASN A 54 5.71 -21.13 -6.21
C ASN A 54 6.93 -20.77 -5.35
N ILE A 55 7.69 -19.75 -5.74
CA ILE A 55 8.90 -19.38 -5.02
C ILE A 55 8.56 -18.87 -3.61
N GLN A 56 9.26 -19.38 -2.62
CA GLN A 56 9.27 -18.85 -1.27
C GLN A 56 10.60 -18.11 -1.09
N PHE A 57 10.53 -16.82 -0.75
CA PHE A 57 11.74 -16.03 -0.57
C PHE A 57 12.34 -16.31 0.81
N ASP A 58 13.52 -16.93 0.82
CA ASP A 58 14.28 -17.05 2.05
C ASP A 58 14.96 -15.73 2.40
N THR A 59 14.26 -14.93 3.20
CA THR A 59 14.75 -13.60 3.64
C THR A 59 16.09 -13.70 4.35
N LYS A 60 16.33 -14.77 5.12
CA LYS A 60 17.61 -14.95 5.82
C LYS A 60 18.75 -15.15 4.82
N ARG A 61 18.51 -15.98 3.81
CA ARG A 61 19.50 -16.21 2.75
C ARG A 61 19.79 -14.92 1.97
N ILE A 62 18.77 -14.15 1.61
CA ILE A 62 18.92 -12.86 0.90
C ILE A 62 19.76 -11.91 1.76
N LEU A 63 19.47 -11.77 3.06
CA LEU A 63 20.23 -10.92 3.98
C LEU A 63 21.70 -11.39 4.15
N GLU A 64 21.97 -12.70 4.12
CA GLU A 64 23.33 -13.22 4.14
C GLU A 64 24.13 -12.84 2.88
N ILE A 65 23.47 -12.88 1.73
CA ILE A 65 24.08 -12.47 0.46
C ILE A 65 24.31 -10.96 0.49
N GLU A 66 23.34 -10.17 0.97
CA GLU A 66 23.43 -8.72 1.07
C GLU A 66 24.60 -8.26 1.94
N LYS A 67 24.86 -8.94 3.06
CA LYS A 67 26.05 -8.66 3.90
C LYS A 67 27.37 -8.79 3.15
N LYS A 68 27.42 -9.63 2.11
CA LYS A 68 28.61 -9.82 1.27
C LYS A 68 28.66 -8.85 0.09
N THR A 69 27.53 -8.65 -0.55
CA THR A 69 27.43 -7.79 -1.76
C THR A 69 27.31 -6.31 -1.42
N GLN A 70 26.91 -5.98 -0.18
CA GLN A 70 26.61 -4.61 0.27
C GLN A 70 25.57 -3.92 -0.63
N HIS A 71 24.67 -4.71 -1.23
CA HIS A 71 23.68 -4.20 -2.16
C HIS A 71 22.43 -5.12 -2.17
N ASP A 72 21.28 -4.56 -1.86
CA ASP A 72 20.00 -5.27 -1.69
C ASP A 72 19.48 -5.91 -2.98
N VAL A 73 19.43 -5.15 -4.08
CA VAL A 73 18.95 -5.66 -5.37
C VAL A 73 19.86 -6.76 -5.90
N ILE A 74 21.19 -6.60 -5.77
CA ILE A 74 22.13 -7.65 -6.19
C ILE A 74 21.92 -8.91 -5.35
N ALA A 75 21.70 -8.77 -4.04
CA ALA A 75 21.43 -9.89 -3.16
C ALA A 75 20.15 -10.66 -3.58
N PHE A 76 19.09 -9.94 -3.88
CA PHE A 76 17.85 -10.50 -4.41
C PHE A 76 18.07 -11.24 -5.73
N LEU A 77 18.72 -10.59 -6.71
CA LEU A 77 19.00 -11.18 -8.02
C LEU A 77 19.88 -12.42 -7.91
N THR A 78 20.86 -12.43 -7.00
CA THR A 78 21.70 -13.59 -6.73
C THR A 78 20.86 -14.75 -6.16
N PHE A 79 19.95 -14.50 -5.22
CA PHE A 79 19.03 -15.50 -4.69
C PHE A 79 18.14 -16.08 -5.81
N ILE A 80 17.60 -15.24 -6.69
CA ILE A 80 16.82 -15.69 -7.85
C ILE A 80 17.69 -16.56 -8.77
N SER A 81 18.91 -16.13 -9.05
CA SER A 81 19.86 -16.91 -9.88
C SER A 81 20.19 -18.28 -9.29
N GLU A 82 20.40 -18.38 -7.97
CA GLU A 82 20.57 -19.66 -7.28
C GLU A 82 19.35 -20.58 -7.46
N THR A 83 18.13 -20.00 -7.52
CA THR A 83 16.88 -20.76 -7.63
C THR A 83 16.57 -21.22 -9.03
N ILE A 84 16.70 -20.34 -10.04
CA ILE A 84 16.32 -20.64 -11.45
C ILE A 84 17.49 -21.11 -12.31
N GLY A 85 18.72 -20.95 -11.81
CA GLY A 85 19.99 -21.25 -12.49
C GLY A 85 20.51 -20.09 -13.35
N GLU A 86 21.82 -19.92 -13.38
CA GLU A 86 22.53 -18.79 -14.00
C GLU A 86 22.14 -18.55 -15.47
N LYS A 87 21.95 -19.61 -16.25
CA LYS A 87 21.56 -19.48 -17.67
C LYS A 87 20.23 -18.76 -17.84
N ASN A 88 19.26 -18.99 -16.95
CA ASN A 88 17.95 -18.35 -17.01
C ASN A 88 17.96 -16.95 -16.40
N ALA A 89 18.83 -16.72 -15.42
CA ALA A 89 18.98 -15.44 -14.74
C ALA A 89 19.82 -14.41 -15.52
N ARG A 90 20.49 -14.82 -16.59
CA ARG A 90 21.50 -14.03 -17.32
C ARG A 90 21.01 -12.64 -17.75
N TYR A 91 19.74 -12.53 -18.11
CA TYR A 91 19.16 -11.29 -18.62
C TYR A 91 18.27 -10.56 -17.62
N LEU A 92 18.17 -11.05 -16.38
CA LEU A 92 17.49 -10.31 -15.32
C LEU A 92 18.24 -9.01 -15.05
N HIS A 93 17.48 -7.96 -14.76
CA HIS A 93 17.97 -6.61 -14.49
C HIS A 93 18.70 -5.93 -15.68
N GLN A 94 18.61 -6.51 -16.88
CA GLN A 94 19.25 -5.91 -18.05
C GLN A 94 18.55 -4.62 -18.48
N GLY A 95 19.30 -3.54 -18.56
CA GLY A 95 18.79 -2.22 -18.97
C GLY A 95 18.06 -1.45 -17.89
N MET A 96 18.06 -1.95 -16.65
CA MET A 96 17.48 -1.28 -15.49
C MET A 96 18.57 -0.85 -14.49
N THR A 97 18.24 0.15 -13.68
CA THR A 97 18.97 0.50 -12.46
C THR A 97 18.18 0.03 -11.24
N SER A 98 18.86 -0.09 -10.08
CA SER A 98 18.21 -0.46 -8.83
C SER A 98 17.04 0.45 -8.48
N SER A 99 17.12 1.75 -8.77
CA SER A 99 16.03 2.69 -8.53
C SER A 99 14.78 2.38 -9.36
N ASP A 100 14.91 1.88 -10.58
CA ASP A 100 13.74 1.46 -11.39
C ASP A 100 12.95 0.36 -10.68
N LEU A 101 13.65 -0.57 -10.05
CA LEU A 101 13.04 -1.66 -9.28
C LEU A 101 12.46 -1.18 -7.95
N LEU A 102 13.25 -0.45 -7.18
CA LEU A 102 12.89 0.00 -5.83
C LEU A 102 11.71 0.97 -5.85
N ASP A 103 11.77 2.01 -6.68
CA ASP A 103 10.74 3.06 -6.74
C ASP A 103 9.43 2.51 -7.32
N THR A 104 9.50 1.67 -8.35
CA THR A 104 8.32 1.00 -8.92
C THR A 104 7.66 0.10 -7.87
N SER A 105 8.45 -0.68 -7.14
CA SER A 105 7.96 -1.55 -6.07
C SER A 105 7.28 -0.75 -4.96
N LEU A 106 7.91 0.33 -4.50
CA LEU A 106 7.33 1.22 -3.49
C LEU A 106 6.01 1.82 -3.97
N CYS A 107 5.93 2.29 -5.22
CA CYS A 107 4.70 2.81 -5.81
C CYS A 107 3.57 1.76 -5.83
N ILE A 108 3.88 0.50 -6.14
CA ILE A 108 2.91 -0.59 -6.12
C ILE A 108 2.41 -0.85 -4.70
N GLN A 109 3.32 -0.89 -3.71
CA GLN A 109 2.94 -1.08 -2.30
C GLN A 109 2.09 0.09 -1.78
N LEU A 110 2.48 1.34 -2.08
CA LEU A 110 1.70 2.53 -1.74
C LEU A 110 0.31 2.50 -2.36
N LYS A 111 0.20 2.12 -3.64
CA LYS A 111 -1.09 1.98 -4.33
C LYS A 111 -1.99 0.95 -3.64
N ARG A 112 -1.44 -0.22 -3.27
CA ARG A 112 -2.18 -1.27 -2.55
C ARG A 112 -2.63 -0.80 -1.17
N ALA A 113 -1.75 -0.15 -0.42
CA ALA A 113 -2.06 0.40 0.91
C ALA A 113 -3.10 1.52 0.84
N SER A 114 -2.96 2.45 -0.10
CA SER A 114 -3.92 3.55 -0.31
C SER A 114 -5.30 3.03 -0.70
N LYS A 115 -5.37 2.02 -1.56
CA LYS A 115 -6.66 1.39 -1.90
C LYS A 115 -7.36 0.84 -0.67
N LEU A 116 -6.63 0.12 0.19
CA LEU A 116 -7.19 -0.42 1.44
C LEU A 116 -7.70 0.68 2.37
N ILE A 117 -6.99 1.81 2.46
CA ILE A 117 -7.42 2.96 3.27
C ILE A 117 -8.69 3.57 2.68
N ILE A 118 -8.74 3.79 1.37
CA ILE A 118 -9.92 4.37 0.68
C ILE A 118 -11.14 3.47 0.89
N ASP A 119 -11.01 2.16 0.66
CA ASP A 119 -12.10 1.20 0.85
C ASP A 119 -12.65 1.24 2.31
N ASN A 120 -11.78 1.43 3.31
CA ASN A 120 -12.21 1.58 4.71
C ASN A 120 -12.86 2.94 4.99
N LEU A 121 -12.39 4.02 4.34
CA LEU A 121 -13.01 5.35 4.47
C LEU A 121 -14.41 5.36 3.84
N ASP A 122 -14.59 4.74 2.69
CA ASP A 122 -15.90 4.62 2.05
C ASP A 122 -16.89 3.85 2.94
N ASN A 123 -16.46 2.75 3.56
CA ASN A 123 -17.26 2.03 4.53
C ASN A 123 -17.63 2.90 5.74
N LEU A 124 -16.66 3.64 6.29
CA LEU A 124 -16.91 4.57 7.39
C LEU A 124 -17.90 5.67 7.01
N LEU A 125 -17.77 6.26 5.83
CA LEU A 125 -18.69 7.29 5.32
C LEU A 125 -20.11 6.76 5.18
N ASN A 126 -20.26 5.54 4.69
CA ASN A 126 -21.57 4.88 4.57
C ASN A 126 -22.21 4.68 5.96
N GLU A 127 -21.45 4.14 6.93
CA GLU A 127 -21.95 3.96 8.30
C GLU A 127 -22.31 5.30 8.98
N LEU A 128 -21.49 6.32 8.81
CA LEU A 128 -21.77 7.67 9.33
C LEU A 128 -23.03 8.26 8.68
N SER A 129 -23.20 8.08 7.36
CA SER A 129 -24.40 8.53 6.65
C SER A 129 -25.66 7.85 7.18
N ILE A 130 -25.63 6.54 7.37
CA ILE A 130 -26.75 5.77 7.94
C ILE A 130 -27.08 6.32 9.33
N LYS A 131 -26.09 6.47 10.20
CA LYS A 131 -26.29 6.98 11.57
C LYS A 131 -26.79 8.42 11.59
N ALA A 132 -26.30 9.27 10.71
CA ALA A 132 -26.75 10.65 10.59
C ALA A 132 -28.24 10.72 10.21
N HIS A 133 -28.70 9.88 9.30
CA HIS A 133 -30.12 9.84 8.91
C HIS A 133 -30.99 9.19 10.01
N GLU A 134 -30.53 8.11 10.61
CA GLU A 134 -31.24 7.41 11.71
C GLU A 134 -31.52 8.35 12.89
N HIS A 135 -30.54 9.15 13.28
CA HIS A 135 -30.61 9.99 14.49
C HIS A 135 -30.90 11.47 14.21
N LYS A 136 -31.19 11.85 12.97
CA LYS A 136 -31.39 13.24 12.56
C LYS A 136 -32.32 14.04 13.47
N TYR A 137 -33.42 13.47 13.87
CA TYR A 137 -34.45 14.10 14.70
C TYR A 137 -34.40 13.70 16.17
N LEU A 138 -33.36 12.98 16.59
CA LEU A 138 -33.20 12.59 17.99
C LEU A 138 -33.04 13.83 18.87
N PRO A 139 -33.96 14.08 19.84
CA PRO A 139 -33.83 15.22 20.77
C PRO A 139 -32.54 15.09 21.59
N THR A 140 -31.81 16.16 21.68
CA THR A 140 -30.59 16.26 22.51
C THR A 140 -30.54 17.64 23.20
N ILE A 141 -29.66 17.79 24.14
CA ILE A 141 -29.43 19.06 24.81
C ILE A 141 -28.12 19.65 24.29
N GLY A 142 -28.21 20.85 23.71
CA GLY A 142 -27.04 21.65 23.39
C GLY A 142 -26.25 21.96 24.65
N ARG A 143 -24.93 22.02 24.55
CA ARG A 143 -24.04 22.37 25.66
C ARG A 143 -23.10 23.49 25.26
N SER A 144 -22.89 24.44 26.15
CA SER A 144 -21.88 25.47 26.01
C SER A 144 -21.04 25.52 27.28
N HIS A 145 -19.72 25.42 27.16
CA HIS A 145 -18.79 25.39 28.31
C HIS A 145 -19.14 24.33 29.37
N GLY A 146 -19.68 23.18 28.93
CA GLY A 146 -20.10 22.09 29.83
C GLY A 146 -21.45 22.30 30.53
N ILE A 147 -22.14 23.41 30.28
CA ILE A 147 -23.46 23.74 30.86
C ILE A 147 -24.54 23.42 29.83
N HIS A 148 -25.70 22.92 30.30
CA HIS A 148 -26.88 22.69 29.46
C HIS A 148 -27.40 24.03 28.91
N ALA A 149 -27.58 24.07 27.60
CA ALA A 149 -28.18 25.21 26.90
C ALA A 149 -29.60 24.84 26.41
N GLU A 150 -29.90 25.07 25.17
CA GLU A 150 -31.22 24.82 24.58
C GLU A 150 -31.43 23.38 24.15
N PRO A 151 -32.66 22.83 24.19
CA PRO A 151 -33.01 21.60 23.53
C PRO A 151 -32.82 21.75 22.00
N THR A 152 -32.17 20.78 21.39
CA THR A 152 -31.89 20.74 19.95
C THR A 152 -32.06 19.33 19.40
N THR A 153 -31.73 19.09 18.14
CA THR A 153 -31.69 17.77 17.57
C THR A 153 -30.24 17.36 17.30
N ARG A 154 -30.00 16.06 17.16
CA ARG A 154 -28.67 15.52 16.90
C ARG A 154 -28.04 16.11 15.61
N SER A 155 -28.84 16.47 14.62
CA SER A 155 -28.35 17.09 13.38
C SER A 155 -27.78 18.49 13.57
N GLU A 156 -28.15 19.19 14.64
CA GLU A 156 -27.74 20.55 14.92
C GLU A 156 -26.83 20.71 16.16
N GLU A 157 -26.43 19.60 16.75
CA GLU A 157 -25.58 19.62 17.94
C GLU A 157 -24.30 20.44 17.74
N HIS A 158 -23.73 20.40 16.54
CA HIS A 158 -22.50 21.11 16.20
C HIS A 158 -22.68 22.62 16.01
N THR A 159 -23.91 23.12 15.81
CA THR A 159 -24.15 24.57 15.65
C THR A 159 -24.05 25.34 16.96
N SER A 160 -24.17 24.66 18.09
CA SER A 160 -23.98 25.25 19.41
C SER A 160 -22.52 25.51 19.79
N GLU A 161 -21.56 24.95 19.05
CA GLU A 161 -20.10 25.16 19.26
C GLU A 161 -19.48 26.20 18.31
N LEU A 162 -20.26 27.17 17.86
CA LEU A 162 -19.85 28.21 16.88
C LEU A 162 -18.63 29.06 17.27
N GLN A 163 -18.10 28.92 18.45
CA GLN A 163 -16.94 29.66 18.93
C GLN A 163 -15.60 28.92 18.83
N SER A 164 -15.59 27.68 18.31
CA SER A 164 -14.34 26.94 18.08
C SER A 164 -13.63 27.50 16.84
N PRO A 165 -12.35 27.90 16.92
CA PRO A 165 -11.59 28.33 15.76
C PRO A 165 -11.51 27.27 14.65
N MET A 166 -11.52 25.99 15.00
CA MET A 166 -11.56 24.89 14.05
C MET A 166 -12.87 24.84 13.26
N TYR A 167 -13.97 25.13 13.88
CA TYR A 167 -15.28 25.16 13.22
C TYR A 167 -15.37 26.29 12.18
N LEU A 168 -14.84 27.46 12.49
CA LEU A 168 -14.77 28.59 11.55
C LEU A 168 -13.93 28.26 10.32
N VAL A 169 -12.84 27.52 10.49
CA VAL A 169 -12.00 27.06 9.35
C VAL A 169 -12.76 26.08 8.47
N CYS A 170 -13.46 25.11 9.03
CA CYS A 170 -14.25 24.14 8.27
C CYS A 170 -15.40 24.83 7.51
N ARG A 171 -16.09 25.78 8.13
CA ARG A 171 -17.17 26.54 7.49
C ARG A 171 -16.67 27.39 6.32
N LEU A 172 -15.55 28.10 6.50
CA LEU A 172 -14.92 28.91 5.44
C LEU A 172 -14.47 28.06 4.24
N LEU A 173 -14.10 26.79 4.45
CA LEU A 173 -13.75 25.87 3.39
C LEU A 173 -14.98 25.34 2.62
N LEU A 174 -16.13 25.21 3.28
CA LEU A 174 -17.38 24.77 2.69
C LEU A 174 -18.09 25.89 1.91
N GLU A 175 -17.94 27.16 2.33
CA GLU A 175 -18.52 28.33 1.68
C GLU A 175 -17.76 28.81 0.42
N LYS A 176 -16.58 28.22 0.11
CA LYS A 176 -15.75 28.53 -1.07
C LYS A 176 -16.01 27.63 -2.27
N LYS A 177 -17.15 26.96 -2.36
CA LYS A 177 -17.59 26.25 -3.57
C LYS A 177 -18.58 27.04 -4.37
#